data_4aee5abc1e3ec013f87994a178011e60
#
_entry.id   4aee5abc1e3ec013f87994a178011e60
#
_cell.length_a   1.000
_cell.length_b   1.000
_cell.length_c   1.000
_cell.angle_alpha   90.00
_cell.angle_beta   90.00
_cell.angle_gamma   90.00
#
_symmetry.space_group_name_H-M   'P 1'
#
loop_
_entity.id
_entity.type
_entity.pdbx_description
1 polymer ?
#
loop_
_entity_poly.entity_id
_entity_poly.type
_entity_poly.pdbx_seq_one_letter_code
_entity_poly.pdbx_strand_id
1 'polypeptide(L)'
;KYQRALNNWKNRKKSDWDIGIEYERYIGYKLECEGYKVTYIGATLGLKDMGRDLLATKNGKTLIIQCKRWAKEKTIHEKHLFQLYGSAAVYAIEHPITHCKAVFITTTELSEVARKCAEYCDIAVVENCPMGDYPLIKCNANKDGEKIYHLPFDQQYDKVVVSKNKQSCYAWTTYEAEGLGFRRAYRWHPNKS
;
A
#
# COMPACT_ATOMS: atom_id res chain seq x y z
N LYS A 1 -1.75 10.63 -24.65
CA LYS A 1 -1.06 11.55 -23.72
C LYS A 1 -0.81 10.88 -22.35
N TYR A 2 -1.84 10.41 -21.66
CA TYR A 2 -1.73 9.87 -20.30
C TYR A 2 -1.01 8.52 -20.22
N GLN A 3 -1.19 7.63 -21.21
CA GLN A 3 -0.42 6.39 -21.30
C GLN A 3 1.09 6.65 -21.42
N ARG A 4 1.48 7.64 -22.22
CA ARG A 4 2.89 8.04 -22.33
C ARG A 4 3.45 8.56 -20.99
N ALA A 5 2.65 9.36 -20.26
CA ALA A 5 3.04 9.84 -18.93
C ALA A 5 3.22 8.68 -17.92
N LEU A 6 2.33 7.69 -17.96
CA LEU A 6 2.45 6.47 -17.14
C LEU A 6 3.70 5.68 -17.48
N ASN A 7 3.99 5.49 -18.78
CA ASN A 7 5.19 4.79 -19.22
C ASN A 7 6.47 5.52 -18.80
N ASN A 8 6.51 6.84 -18.92
CA ASN A 8 7.64 7.65 -18.45
C ASN A 8 7.83 7.52 -16.94
N TRP A 9 6.73 7.53 -16.17
CA TRP A 9 6.79 7.35 -14.72
C TRP A 9 7.32 5.96 -14.33
N LYS A 10 6.87 4.90 -15.03
CA LYS A 10 7.38 3.53 -14.81
C LYS A 10 8.90 3.43 -15.03
N ASN A 11 9.39 4.08 -16.08
CA ASN A 11 10.78 3.95 -16.54
C ASN A 11 11.73 5.00 -15.94
N ARG A 12 11.24 5.91 -15.09
CA ARG A 12 12.10 6.90 -14.46
C ARG A 12 13.11 6.27 -13.50
N LYS A 13 14.24 6.92 -13.28
CA LYS A 13 15.14 6.58 -12.18
C LYS A 13 14.38 6.73 -10.86
N LYS A 14 14.44 5.74 -10.01
CA LYS A 14 13.73 5.68 -8.73
C LYS A 14 14.73 5.81 -7.59
N SER A 15 14.36 6.59 -6.58
CA SER A 15 15.06 6.61 -5.29
C SER A 15 14.69 5.38 -4.46
N ASP A 16 15.44 5.11 -3.39
CA ASP A 16 15.10 4.03 -2.44
C ASP A 16 13.72 4.24 -1.80
N TRP A 17 13.34 5.51 -1.58
CA TRP A 17 12.01 5.86 -1.10
C TRP A 17 10.91 5.52 -2.12
N ASP A 18 11.09 5.88 -3.41
CA ASP A 18 10.14 5.50 -4.47
C ASP A 18 9.95 3.99 -4.54
N ILE A 19 11.06 3.25 -4.43
CA ILE A 19 11.08 1.78 -4.44
C ILE A 19 10.30 1.21 -3.26
N GLY A 20 10.44 1.80 -2.07
CA GLY A 20 9.69 1.43 -0.87
C GLY A 20 8.19 1.64 -1.06
N ILE A 21 7.78 2.84 -1.47
CA ILE A 21 6.36 3.18 -1.72
C ILE A 21 5.74 2.28 -2.80
N GLU A 22 6.47 1.96 -3.87
CA GLU A 22 5.95 1.03 -4.90
C GLU A 22 5.73 -0.37 -4.34
N TYR A 23 6.59 -0.83 -3.44
CA TYR A 23 6.42 -2.12 -2.77
C TYR A 23 5.20 -2.12 -1.84
N GLU A 24 5.02 -1.07 -1.04
CA GLU A 24 3.83 -0.90 -0.21
C GLU A 24 2.54 -0.92 -1.06
N ARG A 25 2.53 -0.21 -2.19
CA ARG A 25 1.41 -0.21 -3.14
C ARG A 25 1.15 -1.58 -3.75
N TYR A 26 2.19 -2.34 -4.07
CA TYR A 26 2.06 -3.71 -4.55
C TYR A 26 1.43 -4.63 -3.51
N ILE A 27 1.89 -4.56 -2.26
CA ILE A 27 1.30 -5.34 -1.15
C ILE A 27 -0.15 -4.92 -0.91
N GLY A 28 -0.43 -3.61 -0.91
CA GLY A 28 -1.79 -3.08 -0.79
C GLY A 28 -2.71 -3.58 -1.90
N TYR A 29 -2.24 -3.58 -3.16
CA TYR A 29 -2.97 -4.14 -4.28
C TYR A 29 -3.34 -5.62 -4.07
N LYS A 30 -2.41 -6.46 -3.61
CA LYS A 30 -2.68 -7.87 -3.31
C LYS A 30 -3.78 -8.02 -2.26
N LEU A 31 -3.71 -7.25 -1.19
CA LEU A 31 -4.71 -7.25 -0.12
C LEU A 31 -6.09 -6.76 -0.61
N GLU A 32 -6.12 -5.72 -1.43
CA GLU A 32 -7.37 -5.23 -2.06
C GLU A 32 -7.99 -6.30 -2.98
N CYS A 33 -7.17 -7.05 -3.72
CA CYS A 33 -7.62 -8.20 -4.51
C CYS A 33 -8.21 -9.33 -3.64
N GLU A 34 -7.74 -9.49 -2.42
CA GLU A 34 -8.28 -10.42 -1.42
C GLU A 34 -9.54 -9.88 -0.71
N GLY A 35 -9.93 -8.64 -0.99
CA GLY A 35 -11.13 -7.99 -0.44
C GLY A 35 -10.91 -7.22 0.85
N TYR A 36 -9.66 -6.89 1.19
CA TYR A 36 -9.38 -5.94 2.26
C TYR A 36 -9.64 -4.50 1.81
N LYS A 37 -10.09 -3.67 2.73
CA LYS A 37 -10.02 -2.22 2.59
C LYS A 37 -8.64 -1.78 3.08
N VAL A 38 -7.82 -1.22 2.19
CA VAL A 38 -6.44 -0.82 2.51
C VAL A 38 -6.34 0.69 2.65
N THR A 39 -5.62 1.12 3.70
CA THR A 39 -5.20 2.52 3.92
C THR A 39 -3.68 2.58 3.85
N TYR A 40 -3.15 3.44 2.98
CA TYR A 40 -1.73 3.63 2.75
C TYR A 40 -1.20 4.73 3.67
N ILE A 41 -0.61 4.34 4.81
CA ILE A 41 -0.14 5.26 5.85
C ILE A 41 1.22 5.84 5.47
N GLY A 42 2.18 5.01 5.07
CA GLY A 42 3.54 5.43 4.70
C GLY A 42 3.54 6.48 3.59
N ALA A 43 2.72 6.27 2.56
CA ALA A 43 2.59 7.21 1.45
C ALA A 43 1.90 8.54 1.82
N THR A 44 1.13 8.60 2.93
CA THR A 44 0.35 9.79 3.32
C THR A 44 0.94 10.55 4.48
N LEU A 45 1.57 9.90 5.46
CA LEU A 45 2.11 10.50 6.68
C LEU A 45 3.63 10.57 6.72
N GLY A 46 4.33 9.83 5.86
CA GLY A 46 5.79 9.76 5.83
C GLY A 46 6.36 9.33 7.19
N LEU A 47 7.36 10.05 7.71
CA LEU A 47 8.04 9.72 8.97
C LEU A 47 7.14 9.68 10.22
N LYS A 48 5.92 10.16 10.13
CA LYS A 48 4.93 10.11 11.22
C LYS A 48 4.13 8.80 11.25
N ASP A 49 4.40 7.88 10.35
CA ASP A 49 3.71 6.59 10.24
C ASP A 49 4.00 5.63 11.40
N MET A 50 5.01 5.93 12.22
CA MET A 50 5.47 5.07 13.33
C MET A 50 5.88 3.66 12.87
N GLY A 51 6.28 3.49 11.59
CA GLY A 51 6.60 2.20 11.00
C GLY A 51 5.39 1.36 10.60
N ARG A 52 4.22 2.00 10.43
CA ARG A 52 3.01 1.38 9.86
C ARG A 52 2.87 1.84 8.42
N ASP A 53 3.12 0.98 7.48
CA ASP A 53 3.02 1.34 6.06
C ASP A 53 1.58 1.21 5.55
N LEU A 54 0.88 0.12 5.96
CA LEU A 54 -0.49 -0.15 5.56
C LEU A 54 -1.37 -0.55 6.75
N LEU A 55 -2.65 -0.16 6.69
CA LEU A 55 -3.72 -0.76 7.48
C LEU A 55 -4.69 -1.48 6.53
N ALA A 56 -4.91 -2.77 6.74
CA ALA A 56 -5.82 -3.57 5.91
C ALA A 56 -6.94 -4.15 6.76
N THR A 57 -8.18 -3.73 6.50
CA THR A 57 -9.36 -4.10 7.29
C THR A 57 -10.31 -4.99 6.51
N LYS A 58 -10.73 -6.11 7.10
CA LYS A 58 -11.70 -7.05 6.54
C LYS A 58 -12.43 -7.77 7.66
N ASN A 59 -13.77 -7.85 7.59
CA ASN A 59 -14.61 -8.58 8.54
C ASN A 59 -14.33 -8.22 10.02
N GLY A 60 -14.15 -6.95 10.33
CA GLY A 60 -13.89 -6.45 11.69
C GLY A 60 -12.47 -6.69 12.21
N LYS A 61 -11.58 -7.28 11.40
CA LYS A 61 -10.17 -7.47 11.72
C LYS A 61 -9.31 -6.44 10.98
N THR A 62 -8.29 -5.92 11.64
CA THR A 62 -7.32 -4.98 11.03
C THR A 62 -5.91 -5.57 11.09
N LEU A 63 -5.25 -5.63 9.94
CA LEU A 63 -3.83 -5.94 9.83
C LEU A 63 -3.05 -4.61 9.88
N ILE A 64 -2.06 -4.56 10.74
CA ILE A 64 -1.12 -3.44 10.87
C ILE A 64 0.18 -3.92 10.22
N ILE A 65 0.51 -3.36 9.06
CA ILE A 65 1.50 -3.94 8.18
C ILE A 65 2.70 -3.00 8.04
N GLN A 66 3.90 -3.58 8.18
CA GLN A 66 5.15 -2.97 7.79
C GLN A 66 5.75 -3.74 6.61
N CYS A 67 6.18 -3.01 5.58
CA CYS A 67 6.79 -3.54 4.37
C CYS A 67 8.27 -3.16 4.31
N LYS A 68 9.16 -4.10 3.99
CA LYS A 68 10.58 -3.82 3.77
C LYS A 68 11.04 -4.41 2.44
N ARG A 69 11.34 -3.54 1.48
CA ARG A 69 11.99 -3.93 0.24
C ARG A 69 13.48 -3.66 0.31
N TRP A 70 14.23 -4.69 0.66
CA TRP A 70 15.67 -4.65 0.74
C TRP A 70 16.31 -5.55 -0.32
N ALA A 71 17.58 -5.29 -0.63
CA ALA A 71 18.38 -6.17 -1.46
C ALA A 71 18.49 -7.55 -0.80
N LYS A 72 18.52 -8.61 -1.62
CA LYS A 72 18.44 -10.01 -1.18
C LYS A 72 19.53 -10.40 -0.16
N GLU A 73 20.67 -9.74 -0.21
CA GLU A 73 21.82 -9.96 0.67
C GLU A 73 21.69 -9.31 2.05
N LYS A 74 20.68 -8.45 2.24
CA LYS A 74 20.44 -7.78 3.51
C LYS A 74 19.48 -8.59 4.37
N THR A 75 19.85 -8.78 5.63
CA THR A 75 19.03 -9.47 6.63
C THR A 75 18.27 -8.48 7.50
N ILE A 76 17.00 -8.77 7.77
CA ILE A 76 16.18 -8.01 8.69
C ILE A 76 16.52 -8.40 10.13
N HIS A 77 16.83 -7.40 10.95
CA HIS A 77 17.12 -7.58 12.37
C HIS A 77 15.92 -7.16 13.24
N GLU A 78 15.93 -7.59 14.50
CA GLU A 78 14.85 -7.47 15.49
C GLU A 78 14.34 -6.05 15.72
N LYS A 79 15.17 -5.01 15.54
CA LYS A 79 14.76 -3.60 15.74
C LYS A 79 13.54 -3.20 14.90
N HIS A 80 13.38 -3.77 13.73
CA HIS A 80 12.24 -3.49 12.85
C HIS A 80 10.97 -4.14 13.39
N LEU A 81 11.08 -5.32 14.00
CA LEU A 81 9.95 -5.99 14.63
C LEU A 81 9.51 -5.28 15.89
N PHE A 82 10.46 -4.77 16.69
CA PHE A 82 10.15 -3.96 17.88
C PHE A 82 9.44 -2.66 17.50
N GLN A 83 9.84 -2.01 16.41
CA GLN A 83 9.16 -0.83 15.90
C GLN A 83 7.71 -1.16 15.51
N LEU A 84 7.49 -2.24 14.77
CA LEU A 84 6.16 -2.67 14.38
C LEU A 84 5.32 -3.08 15.59
N TYR A 85 5.89 -3.82 16.54
CA TYR A 85 5.22 -4.22 17.77
C TYR A 85 4.74 -3.02 18.59
N GLY A 86 5.62 -2.05 18.83
CA GLY A 86 5.26 -0.81 19.54
C GLY A 86 4.16 -0.04 18.80
N SER A 87 4.26 0.07 17.50
CA SER A 87 3.26 0.72 16.66
C SER A 87 1.90 0.02 16.70
N ALA A 88 1.89 -1.32 16.69
CA ALA A 88 0.67 -2.11 16.79
C ALA A 88 0.04 -2.00 18.19
N ALA A 89 0.86 -1.95 19.23
CA ALA A 89 0.39 -1.74 20.60
C ALA A 89 -0.30 -0.37 20.76
N VAL A 90 0.31 0.70 20.22
CA VAL A 90 -0.31 2.05 20.21
C VAL A 90 -1.65 2.02 19.46
N TYR A 91 -1.69 1.39 18.28
CA TYR A 91 -2.93 1.28 17.51
C TYR A 91 -4.02 0.53 18.29
N ALA A 92 -3.69 -0.56 18.98
CA ALA A 92 -4.63 -1.32 19.78
C ALA A 92 -5.17 -0.51 20.98
N ILE A 93 -4.33 0.31 21.61
CA ILE A 93 -4.75 1.22 22.70
C ILE A 93 -5.73 2.28 22.18
N GLU A 94 -5.45 2.85 21.01
CA GLU A 94 -6.31 3.86 20.37
C GLU A 94 -7.62 3.28 19.84
N HIS A 95 -7.67 1.96 19.55
CA HIS A 95 -8.80 1.27 18.95
C HIS A 95 -9.18 -0.01 19.72
N PRO A 96 -9.60 0.10 20.99
CA PRO A 96 -9.73 -1.04 21.93
C PRO A 96 -10.77 -2.10 21.51
N ILE A 97 -11.71 -1.74 20.63
CA ILE A 97 -12.76 -2.67 20.13
C ILE A 97 -12.29 -3.40 18.85
N THR A 98 -11.17 -2.98 18.25
CA THR A 98 -10.71 -3.53 16.98
C THR A 98 -9.79 -4.73 17.22
N HIS A 99 -10.12 -5.87 16.60
CA HIS A 99 -9.21 -7.01 16.59
C HIS A 99 -8.09 -6.76 15.59
N CYS A 100 -6.86 -6.51 16.08
CA CYS A 100 -5.73 -6.18 15.23
C CYS A 100 -4.61 -7.25 15.30
N LYS A 101 -3.86 -7.39 14.20
CA LYS A 101 -2.71 -8.28 14.05
C LYS A 101 -1.57 -7.54 13.37
N ALA A 102 -0.39 -7.58 13.96
CA ALA A 102 0.81 -7.06 13.33
C ALA A 102 1.33 -8.04 12.25
N VAL A 103 1.73 -7.51 11.10
CA VAL A 103 2.25 -8.28 9.96
C VAL A 103 3.50 -7.61 9.40
N PHE A 104 4.59 -8.35 9.30
CA PHE A 104 5.83 -7.88 8.69
C PHE A 104 6.06 -8.58 7.35
N ILE A 105 6.22 -7.81 6.27
CA ILE A 105 6.38 -8.34 4.91
C ILE A 105 7.69 -7.82 4.33
N THR A 106 8.53 -8.74 3.83
CA THR A 106 9.84 -8.36 3.29
C THR A 106 10.23 -9.15 2.05
N THR A 107 11.06 -8.52 1.20
CA THR A 107 11.67 -9.18 0.02
C THR A 107 12.88 -10.05 0.38
N THR A 108 13.35 -10.01 1.62
CA THR A 108 14.52 -10.74 2.10
C THR A 108 14.18 -11.59 3.33
N GLU A 109 15.18 -12.06 4.04
CA GLU A 109 15.03 -12.93 5.20
C GLU A 109 15.24 -12.19 6.52
N LEU A 110 14.65 -12.72 7.58
CA LEU A 110 14.89 -12.29 8.94
C LEU A 110 16.11 -13.04 9.50
N SER A 111 16.83 -12.42 10.44
CA SER A 111 17.78 -13.13 11.29
C SER A 111 17.05 -14.14 12.18
N GLU A 112 17.79 -15.14 12.70
CA GLU A 112 17.20 -16.13 13.62
C GLU A 112 16.59 -15.44 14.87
N VAL A 113 17.30 -14.44 15.42
CA VAL A 113 16.82 -13.65 16.57
C VAL A 113 15.55 -12.90 16.19
N ALA A 114 15.50 -12.29 15.02
CA ALA A 114 14.31 -11.56 14.57
C ALA A 114 13.09 -12.50 14.41
N ARG A 115 13.27 -13.73 13.90
CA ARG A 115 12.19 -14.73 13.82
C ARG A 115 11.65 -15.09 15.21
N LYS A 116 12.54 -15.36 16.18
CA LYS A 116 12.15 -15.64 17.58
C LYS A 116 11.41 -14.47 18.21
N CYS A 117 11.86 -13.23 17.93
CA CYS A 117 11.16 -12.01 18.38
C CYS A 117 9.76 -11.90 17.75
N ALA A 118 9.62 -12.22 16.46
CA ALA A 118 8.32 -12.20 15.80
C ALA A 118 7.33 -13.18 16.44
N GLU A 119 7.78 -14.40 16.71
CA GLU A 119 6.99 -15.43 17.41
C GLU A 119 6.56 -14.95 18.79
N TYR A 120 7.51 -14.46 19.60
CA TYR A 120 7.26 -13.99 20.96
C TYR A 120 6.27 -12.80 21.00
N CYS A 121 6.39 -11.88 20.04
CA CYS A 121 5.53 -10.71 19.92
C CYS A 121 4.23 -10.98 19.14
N ASP A 122 3.96 -12.20 18.75
CA ASP A 122 2.79 -12.59 17.92
C ASP A 122 2.69 -11.77 16.63
N ILE A 123 3.81 -11.52 15.95
CA ILE A 123 3.88 -10.84 14.65
C ILE A 123 3.86 -11.89 13.54
N ALA A 124 2.91 -11.80 12.62
CA ALA A 124 2.94 -12.62 11.41
C ALA A 124 4.04 -12.13 10.45
N VAL A 125 4.81 -13.03 9.87
CA VAL A 125 5.93 -12.68 8.99
C VAL A 125 5.75 -13.34 7.62
N VAL A 126 6.02 -12.56 6.57
CA VAL A 126 6.11 -13.04 5.19
C VAL A 126 7.48 -12.64 4.65
N GLU A 127 8.38 -13.61 4.57
CA GLU A 127 9.74 -13.47 4.03
C GLU A 127 9.78 -13.81 2.54
N ASN A 128 10.84 -13.36 1.86
CA ASN A 128 11.08 -13.68 0.45
C ASN A 128 9.85 -13.38 -0.45
N CYS A 129 9.15 -12.27 -0.18
CA CYS A 129 7.99 -11.84 -0.94
C CYS A 129 8.42 -10.80 -2.01
N PRO A 130 8.81 -11.23 -3.22
CA PRO A 130 9.29 -10.32 -4.24
C PRO A 130 8.14 -9.47 -4.80
N MET A 131 8.47 -8.28 -5.28
CA MET A 131 7.53 -7.46 -6.02
C MET A 131 7.34 -8.04 -7.42
N GLY A 132 6.08 -8.31 -7.78
CA GLY A 132 5.68 -8.68 -9.14
C GLY A 132 5.10 -7.51 -9.91
N ASP A 133 4.74 -7.76 -11.17
CA ASP A 133 3.98 -6.82 -11.97
C ASP A 133 2.55 -6.72 -11.46
N TYR A 134 2.02 -5.49 -11.44
CA TYR A 134 0.62 -5.23 -11.06
C TYR A 134 0.09 -3.99 -11.78
N PRO A 135 -1.24 -3.89 -11.97
CA PRO A 135 -1.85 -2.75 -12.61
C PRO A 135 -1.74 -1.50 -11.74
N LEU A 136 -1.27 -0.39 -12.33
CA LEU A 136 -0.96 0.84 -11.60
C LEU A 136 -2.07 1.89 -11.66
N ILE A 137 -3.13 1.65 -12.41
CA ILE A 137 -4.23 2.60 -12.55
C ILE A 137 -5.33 2.20 -11.59
N LYS A 138 -5.67 3.10 -10.66
CA LYS A 138 -6.82 2.93 -9.77
C LYS A 138 -8.04 3.59 -10.38
N CYS A 139 -9.09 2.83 -10.56
CA CYS A 139 -10.38 3.25 -11.08
C CYS A 139 -11.43 3.19 -9.98
N ASN A 140 -12.17 4.27 -9.75
CA ASN A 140 -13.27 4.30 -8.80
C ASN A 140 -14.40 5.23 -9.27
N ALA A 141 -15.62 4.98 -8.77
CA ALA A 141 -16.70 5.94 -8.89
C ALA A 141 -16.70 6.88 -7.69
N ASN A 142 -16.89 8.18 -7.92
CA ASN A 142 -17.09 9.16 -6.86
C ASN A 142 -18.50 9.03 -6.23
N LYS A 143 -18.84 9.89 -5.28
CA LYS A 143 -20.15 9.88 -4.60
C LYS A 143 -21.32 10.13 -5.55
N ASP A 144 -21.08 10.85 -6.64
CA ASP A 144 -22.06 11.20 -7.66
C ASP A 144 -22.18 10.14 -8.77
N GLY A 145 -21.47 9.00 -8.62
CA GLY A 145 -21.46 7.91 -9.59
C GLY A 145 -20.51 8.14 -10.78
N GLU A 146 -19.76 9.25 -10.79
CA GLU A 146 -18.86 9.58 -11.87
C GLU A 146 -17.62 8.68 -11.82
N LYS A 147 -17.33 7.97 -12.91
CA LYS A 147 -16.21 7.04 -13.04
C LYS A 147 -14.90 7.78 -13.33
N ILE A 148 -13.92 7.64 -12.44
CA ILE A 148 -12.65 8.37 -12.50
C ILE A 148 -11.49 7.39 -12.35
N TYR A 149 -10.43 7.56 -13.17
CA TYR A 149 -9.17 6.83 -12.96
C TYR A 149 -8.05 7.74 -12.50
N HIS A 150 -7.17 7.19 -11.66
CA HIS A 150 -6.02 7.85 -11.05
C HIS A 150 -4.73 7.15 -11.45
N LEU A 151 -3.69 7.96 -11.72
CA LEU A 151 -2.35 7.50 -12.04
C LEU A 151 -1.44 7.57 -10.79
N PRO A 152 -0.39 6.75 -10.69
CA PRO A 152 0.41 6.62 -9.46
C PRO A 152 1.16 7.89 -9.03
N PHE A 153 1.18 8.91 -9.86
CA PHE A 153 1.75 10.24 -9.57
C PHE A 153 0.69 11.31 -9.26
N ASP A 154 -0.58 10.91 -9.10
CA ASP A 154 -1.63 11.83 -8.69
C ASP A 154 -1.65 11.99 -7.18
N GLN A 155 -1.87 13.21 -6.71
CA GLN A 155 -1.92 13.55 -5.28
C GLN A 155 -2.93 12.71 -4.48
N GLN A 156 -4.03 12.28 -5.11
CA GLN A 156 -5.08 11.52 -4.45
C GLN A 156 -4.92 9.99 -4.61
N TYR A 157 -3.91 9.52 -5.33
CA TYR A 157 -3.77 8.11 -5.69
C TYR A 157 -3.82 7.15 -4.49
N ASP A 158 -3.07 7.45 -3.43
CA ASP A 158 -3.00 6.60 -2.24
C ASP A 158 -4.23 6.72 -1.32
N LYS A 159 -5.10 7.69 -1.58
CA LYS A 159 -6.40 7.86 -0.90
C LYS A 159 -7.54 7.15 -1.62
N VAL A 160 -7.32 6.72 -2.87
CA VAL A 160 -8.34 6.00 -3.65
C VAL A 160 -8.44 4.57 -3.15
N VAL A 161 -9.63 4.19 -2.73
CA VAL A 161 -9.96 2.83 -2.30
C VAL A 161 -10.54 2.06 -3.48
N VAL A 162 -9.92 0.93 -3.82
CA VAL A 162 -10.45 -0.05 -4.77
C VAL A 162 -11.07 -1.19 -3.98
N SER A 163 -12.36 -1.44 -4.17
CA SER A 163 -13.11 -2.45 -3.42
C SER A 163 -13.98 -3.26 -4.36
N LYS A 164 -13.99 -4.59 -4.20
CA LYS A 164 -14.81 -5.50 -5.01
C LYS A 164 -16.32 -5.22 -4.97
N ASN A 165 -16.80 -4.54 -3.93
CA ASN A 165 -18.22 -4.21 -3.74
C ASN A 165 -18.63 -2.87 -4.33
N LYS A 166 -17.72 -2.16 -4.99
CA LYS A 166 -17.96 -0.86 -5.63
C LYS A 166 -17.64 -0.97 -7.11
N GLN A 167 -18.14 -0.03 -7.91
CA GLN A 167 -17.74 0.14 -9.30
C GLN A 167 -16.30 0.68 -9.35
N SER A 168 -15.36 -0.14 -8.90
CA SER A 168 -13.94 0.19 -8.83
C SER A 168 -13.11 -1.01 -9.26
N CYS A 169 -11.99 -0.75 -9.93
CA CYS A 169 -11.07 -1.79 -10.40
C CYS A 169 -9.67 -1.21 -10.56
N TYR A 170 -8.75 -2.10 -10.83
CA TYR A 170 -7.43 -1.74 -11.34
C TYR A 170 -7.40 -1.91 -12.86
N ALA A 171 -6.61 -1.09 -13.55
CA ALA A 171 -6.37 -1.21 -14.99
C ALA A 171 -4.87 -1.14 -15.31
N TRP A 172 -4.45 -1.88 -16.34
CA TRP A 172 -3.06 -1.93 -16.80
C TRP A 172 -2.69 -0.73 -17.68
N THR A 173 -3.67 -0.25 -18.46
CA THR A 173 -3.48 0.85 -19.41
C THR A 173 -4.58 1.90 -19.24
N THR A 174 -4.29 3.12 -19.69
CA THR A 174 -5.30 4.17 -19.73
C THR A 174 -6.40 3.86 -20.74
N TYR A 175 -6.08 3.12 -21.79
CA TYR A 175 -7.06 2.66 -22.80
C TYR A 175 -8.06 1.67 -22.20
N GLU A 176 -7.57 0.76 -21.35
CA GLU A 176 -8.43 -0.17 -20.62
C GLU A 176 -9.37 0.59 -19.67
N ALA A 177 -8.84 1.53 -18.88
CA ALA A 177 -9.64 2.36 -17.97
C ALA A 177 -10.70 3.17 -18.73
N GLU A 178 -10.32 3.81 -19.83
CA GLU A 178 -11.21 4.60 -20.70
C GLU A 178 -12.26 3.71 -21.38
N GLY A 179 -11.88 2.50 -21.83
CA GLY A 179 -12.80 1.51 -22.40
C GLY A 179 -13.85 1.01 -21.41
N LEU A 180 -13.53 0.98 -20.11
CA LEU A 180 -14.47 0.70 -19.02
C LEU A 180 -15.33 1.91 -18.60
N GLY A 181 -15.18 3.04 -19.30
CA GLY A 181 -15.94 4.26 -19.09
C GLY A 181 -15.40 5.17 -17.99
N PHE A 182 -14.15 4.96 -17.55
CA PHE A 182 -13.52 5.86 -16.59
C PHE A 182 -12.82 7.01 -17.32
N ARG A 183 -13.07 8.24 -16.87
CA ARG A 183 -12.32 9.41 -17.34
C ARG A 183 -11.11 9.69 -16.45
N ARG A 184 -10.16 10.43 -16.96
CA ARG A 184 -9.01 10.91 -16.18
C ARG A 184 -9.44 11.81 -15.04
N ALA A 185 -8.85 11.64 -13.83
CA ALA A 185 -9.00 12.57 -12.73
C ALA A 185 -8.51 13.96 -13.14
N TYR A 186 -9.24 15.01 -12.79
CA TYR A 186 -8.77 16.39 -12.98
C TYR A 186 -7.57 16.65 -12.06
N ARG A 187 -6.56 17.34 -12.60
CA ARG A 187 -5.51 17.91 -11.75
C ARG A 187 -6.14 19.07 -10.98
N TRP A 188 -6.17 18.97 -9.66
CA TRP A 188 -6.49 20.13 -8.85
C TRP A 188 -5.32 21.14 -8.96
N HIS A 189 -5.60 22.34 -9.45
CA HIS A 189 -4.68 23.46 -9.45
C HIS A 189 -5.11 24.41 -8.34
N PRO A 190 -4.28 24.69 -7.31
CA PRO A 190 -4.68 25.55 -6.19
C PRO A 190 -4.92 27.02 -6.56
N ASN A 191 -4.63 27.41 -7.79
CA ASN A 191 -4.73 28.80 -8.26
C ASN A 191 -5.52 28.87 -9.57
N LYS A 192 -6.85 28.78 -9.49
CA LYS A 192 -7.79 29.39 -10.41
C LYS A 192 -9.01 29.81 -9.59
N SER A 193 -8.84 30.85 -8.80
CA SER A 193 -9.90 31.78 -8.40
C SER A 193 -9.79 32.98 -9.27
#